data_1cd7ba05ddb958cee11772a22214f52d
#
_entry.id   1cd7ba05ddb958cee11772a22214f52d
#
_cell.length_a   1.000
_cell.length_b   1.000
_cell.length_c   1.000
_cell.angle_alpha   90.00
_cell.angle_beta   90.00
_cell.angle_gamma   90.00
#
_symmetry.space_group_name_H-M   'P 1'
#
loop_
_entity.id
_entity.type
_entity.pdbx_description
1 polymer ?
#
loop_
_entity_poly.entity_id
_entity_poly.type
_entity_poly.pdbx_seq_one_letter_code
_entity_poly.pdbx_strand_id
1 'polypeptide(L)'
;MRMTNKIMQNNSLYNINNNKELQDKLSTQMSTKKKISRPSDDPVIAIRALRLRSDVSQITQYYSKNAKDAESWLKVTGDALETTAEILKSMAGLCTQGAVKVFDASNVSIVVEQLKELKDEFYSTGNVDYAGRYMFTGYRTDTSLTFIENLPENPNDPAYRKYSITEQLDASAVDVVNYTNIGDLKGTTKDTYDPTTGAAEEEADITNNDIYRIRLSYDNIKADDTNKPTITTVIKSDRDDSIKNGTAPVENTLIAPGDIKVISSTVETDTNATPPTMSAQDYVLANPNEAVLIPETGELLIGADLYANKFQTMDADTEIRVNYQKDSWKKGDMRPQHYFACSDITDPAKEIK
;
A
#
# COMPACT_ATOMS: atom_id res chain seq x y z
N MET A 1 37.81 -37.63 -80.19
CA MET A 1 36.64 -36.75 -80.44
C MET A 1 37.14 -35.45 -81.07
N ARG A 2 36.68 -35.11 -82.26
CA ARG A 2 37.12 -33.87 -82.94
C ARG A 2 36.29 -32.70 -82.34
N MET A 3 36.95 -31.84 -81.55
CA MET A 3 36.27 -30.64 -81.02
C MET A 3 35.97 -29.68 -82.17
N THR A 4 34.69 -29.32 -82.33
CA THR A 4 34.24 -28.36 -83.34
C THR A 4 34.71 -26.98 -82.94
N ASN A 5 35.16 -26.09 -83.82
CA ASN A 5 35.53 -24.72 -83.54
C ASN A 5 34.48 -23.95 -82.75
N LYS A 6 33.19 -24.27 -82.94
CA LYS A 6 32.10 -23.68 -82.22
C LYS A 6 32.09 -24.06 -80.72
N ILE A 7 32.48 -25.30 -80.39
CA ILE A 7 32.62 -25.75 -79.00
C ILE A 7 33.75 -25.02 -78.30
N MET A 8 34.88 -24.83 -79.03
CA MET A 8 36.05 -24.12 -78.48
C MET A 8 35.77 -22.65 -78.25
N GLN A 9 35.02 -21.98 -79.15
CA GLN A 9 34.54 -20.60 -79.00
C GLN A 9 33.56 -20.49 -77.82
N ASN A 10 32.61 -21.39 -77.71
CA ASN A 10 31.64 -21.37 -76.55
C ASN A 10 32.35 -21.59 -75.22
N ASN A 11 33.33 -22.46 -75.13
CA ASN A 11 34.09 -22.64 -73.88
C ASN A 11 34.93 -21.40 -73.55
N SER A 12 35.57 -20.75 -74.58
CA SER A 12 36.26 -19.48 -74.35
C SER A 12 35.33 -18.35 -73.88
N LEU A 13 34.18 -18.21 -74.52
CA LEU A 13 33.16 -17.21 -74.07
C LEU A 13 32.64 -17.50 -72.66
N TYR A 14 32.42 -18.79 -72.34
CA TYR A 14 31.99 -19.19 -70.97
C TYR A 14 33.07 -18.84 -69.94
N ASN A 15 34.32 -19.12 -70.21
CA ASN A 15 35.42 -18.78 -69.30
C ASN A 15 35.61 -17.26 -69.14
N ILE A 16 35.49 -16.50 -70.26
CA ILE A 16 35.51 -15.01 -70.18
C ILE A 16 34.37 -14.48 -69.36
N ASN A 17 33.18 -14.99 -69.52
CA ASN A 17 31.98 -14.51 -68.74
C ASN A 17 32.17 -14.86 -67.24
N ASN A 18 32.66 -16.06 -66.91
CA ASN A 18 32.94 -16.41 -65.51
C ASN A 18 34.01 -15.51 -64.88
N ASN A 19 35.08 -15.19 -65.68
CA ASN A 19 36.12 -14.27 -65.21
C ASN A 19 35.56 -12.84 -65.00
N LYS A 20 34.68 -12.33 -65.84
CA LYS A 20 34.01 -11.04 -65.68
C LYS A 20 33.15 -11.03 -64.48
N GLU A 21 32.36 -12.07 -64.25
CA GLU A 21 31.49 -12.20 -63.08
C GLU A 21 32.32 -12.22 -61.77
N LEU A 22 33.44 -12.96 -61.75
CA LEU A 22 34.35 -12.98 -60.61
C LEU A 22 34.99 -11.60 -60.37
N GLN A 23 35.43 -10.92 -61.47
CA GLN A 23 36.01 -9.58 -61.40
C GLN A 23 34.99 -8.55 -60.85
N ASP A 24 33.73 -8.58 -61.30
CA ASP A 24 32.67 -7.72 -60.82
C ASP A 24 32.39 -7.98 -59.33
N LYS A 25 32.30 -9.23 -58.92
CA LYS A 25 32.15 -9.62 -57.50
C LYS A 25 33.29 -9.09 -56.64
N LEU A 26 34.55 -9.27 -57.07
CA LEU A 26 35.72 -8.78 -56.32
C LEU A 26 35.75 -7.23 -56.28
N SER A 27 35.43 -6.56 -57.39
CA SER A 27 35.33 -5.10 -57.46
C SER A 27 34.27 -4.57 -56.48
N THR A 28 33.11 -5.22 -56.45
CA THR A 28 32.04 -4.90 -55.51
C THR A 28 32.46 -5.12 -54.04
N GLN A 29 33.18 -6.21 -53.76
CA GLN A 29 33.71 -6.49 -52.40
C GLN A 29 34.77 -5.46 -52.00
N MET A 30 35.64 -5.03 -52.91
CA MET A 30 36.62 -3.97 -52.62
C MET A 30 35.95 -2.61 -52.38
N SER A 31 34.99 -2.24 -53.20
CA SER A 31 34.23 -0.98 -53.07
C SER A 31 33.41 -0.92 -51.80
N THR A 32 32.64 -1.99 -51.47
CA THR A 32 31.76 -2.04 -50.30
C THR A 32 32.47 -2.45 -49.00
N LYS A 33 33.67 -3.00 -49.07
CA LYS A 33 34.43 -3.63 -47.97
C LYS A 33 33.62 -4.73 -47.25
N LYS A 34 32.65 -5.33 -47.95
CA LYS A 34 31.79 -6.41 -47.44
C LYS A 34 32.04 -7.67 -48.25
N LYS A 35 32.14 -8.82 -47.57
CA LYS A 35 32.33 -10.13 -48.20
C LYS A 35 31.12 -10.55 -49.06
N ILE A 36 29.93 -10.19 -48.66
CA ILE A 36 28.67 -10.41 -49.37
C ILE A 36 27.88 -9.11 -49.48
N SER A 37 27.30 -8.85 -50.62
CA SER A 37 26.46 -7.69 -50.88
C SER A 37 24.98 -8.05 -50.79
N ARG A 38 24.62 -9.24 -51.22
CA ARG A 38 23.25 -9.75 -51.22
C ARG A 38 23.15 -11.06 -50.44
N PRO A 39 22.03 -11.34 -49.79
CA PRO A 39 21.82 -12.63 -49.11
C PRO A 39 21.93 -13.84 -50.04
N SER A 40 21.68 -13.65 -51.33
CA SER A 40 21.81 -14.68 -52.36
C SER A 40 23.24 -15.08 -52.70
N ASP A 41 24.22 -14.22 -52.37
CA ASP A 41 25.65 -14.48 -52.71
C ASP A 41 26.22 -15.63 -51.85
N ASP A 42 25.86 -15.65 -50.57
CA ASP A 42 26.16 -16.74 -49.63
C ASP A 42 25.15 -16.70 -48.47
N PRO A 43 24.09 -17.54 -48.50
CA PRO A 43 23.04 -17.54 -47.51
C PRO A 43 23.54 -17.94 -46.12
N VAL A 44 24.55 -18.78 -46.00
CA VAL A 44 25.08 -19.22 -44.70
C VAL A 44 25.82 -18.08 -44.00
N ILE A 45 26.65 -17.35 -44.72
CA ILE A 45 27.35 -16.18 -44.20
C ILE A 45 26.36 -15.05 -43.91
N ALA A 46 25.33 -14.87 -44.75
CA ALA A 46 24.29 -13.86 -44.55
C ALA A 46 23.53 -14.09 -43.24
N ILE A 47 23.09 -15.33 -42.96
CA ILE A 47 22.37 -15.68 -41.71
C ILE A 47 23.27 -15.45 -40.49
N ARG A 48 24.55 -15.87 -40.55
CA ARG A 48 25.49 -15.62 -39.45
C ARG A 48 25.72 -14.15 -39.20
N ALA A 49 25.88 -13.35 -40.26
CA ALA A 49 26.08 -11.89 -40.14
C ALA A 49 24.84 -11.18 -39.58
N LEU A 50 23.64 -11.60 -39.98
CA LEU A 50 22.39 -11.05 -39.42
C LEU A 50 22.24 -11.40 -37.94
N ARG A 51 22.54 -12.65 -37.55
CA ARG A 51 22.51 -13.06 -36.13
C ARG A 51 23.49 -12.23 -35.30
N LEU A 52 24.76 -12.13 -35.73
CA LEU A 52 25.76 -11.33 -35.02
C LEU A 52 25.39 -9.84 -34.93
N ARG A 53 24.78 -9.26 -35.96
CA ARG A 53 24.28 -7.88 -35.91
C ARG A 53 23.12 -7.72 -34.94
N SER A 54 22.21 -8.70 -34.89
CA SER A 54 21.12 -8.73 -33.92
C SER A 54 21.69 -8.79 -32.50
N ASP A 55 22.65 -9.68 -32.25
CA ASP A 55 23.32 -9.84 -30.95
C ASP A 55 24.02 -8.55 -30.51
N VAL A 56 24.77 -7.92 -31.43
CA VAL A 56 25.44 -6.63 -31.16
C VAL A 56 24.42 -5.53 -30.88
N SER A 57 23.31 -5.49 -31.63
CA SER A 57 22.24 -4.53 -31.39
C SER A 57 21.59 -4.71 -30.01
N GLN A 58 21.31 -5.96 -29.61
CA GLN A 58 20.79 -6.29 -28.29
C GLN A 58 21.77 -5.90 -27.17
N ILE A 59 23.06 -6.29 -27.31
CA ILE A 59 24.08 -5.93 -26.33
C ILE A 59 24.21 -4.41 -26.19
N THR A 60 24.19 -3.69 -27.32
CA THR A 60 24.26 -2.24 -27.33
C THR A 60 23.05 -1.62 -26.65
N GLN A 61 21.84 -2.16 -26.88
CA GLN A 61 20.62 -1.72 -26.20
C GLN A 61 20.71 -1.97 -24.69
N TYR A 62 21.13 -3.16 -24.27
CA TYR A 62 21.28 -3.47 -22.85
C TYR A 62 22.30 -2.56 -22.17
N TYR A 63 23.47 -2.40 -22.75
CA TYR A 63 24.55 -1.63 -22.16
C TYR A 63 24.33 -0.12 -22.19
N SER A 64 23.95 0.43 -23.33
CA SER A 64 23.89 1.89 -23.51
C SER A 64 22.58 2.53 -23.09
N LYS A 65 21.48 1.74 -23.02
CA LYS A 65 20.16 2.23 -22.65
C LYS A 65 19.66 1.60 -21.35
N ASN A 66 19.37 0.30 -21.36
CA ASN A 66 18.71 -0.37 -20.24
C ASN A 66 19.52 -0.30 -18.94
N ALA A 67 20.84 -0.48 -19.00
CA ALA A 67 21.69 -0.40 -17.81
C ALA A 67 21.75 1.01 -17.23
N LYS A 68 21.81 2.03 -18.08
CA LYS A 68 21.81 3.44 -17.65
C LYS A 68 20.45 3.86 -17.08
N ASP A 69 19.36 3.43 -17.70
CA ASP A 69 18.01 3.69 -17.19
C ASP A 69 17.80 3.02 -15.83
N ALA A 70 18.26 1.77 -15.69
CA ALA A 70 18.22 1.05 -14.42
C ALA A 70 19.08 1.72 -13.34
N GLU A 71 20.30 2.17 -13.68
CA GLU A 71 21.16 2.92 -12.76
C GLU A 71 20.49 4.21 -12.27
N SER A 72 19.93 4.97 -13.21
CA SER A 72 19.21 6.21 -12.86
C SER A 72 18.00 5.94 -12.00
N TRP A 73 17.21 4.90 -12.33
CA TRP A 73 16.06 4.46 -11.53
C TRP A 73 16.48 4.11 -10.09
N LEU A 74 17.52 3.27 -9.95
CA LEU A 74 18.03 2.86 -8.64
C LEU A 74 18.59 4.03 -7.84
N LYS A 75 19.24 4.99 -8.50
CA LYS A 75 19.76 6.18 -7.84
C LYS A 75 18.63 7.04 -7.27
N VAL A 76 17.61 7.36 -8.08
CA VAL A 76 16.46 8.17 -7.61
C VAL A 76 15.70 7.44 -6.51
N THR A 77 15.57 6.10 -6.60
CA THR A 77 14.99 5.29 -5.52
C THR A 77 15.81 5.36 -4.25
N GLY A 78 17.15 5.28 -4.37
CA GLY A 78 18.07 5.39 -3.22
C GLY A 78 17.98 6.75 -2.55
N ASP A 79 18.00 7.82 -3.31
CA ASP A 79 17.88 9.20 -2.81
C ASP A 79 16.53 9.41 -2.08
N ALA A 80 15.44 8.86 -2.62
CA ALA A 80 14.11 8.91 -1.99
C ALA A 80 14.06 8.12 -0.67
N LEU A 81 14.68 6.93 -0.62
CA LEU A 81 14.76 6.13 0.61
C LEU A 81 15.65 6.80 1.68
N GLU A 82 16.73 7.46 1.28
CA GLU A 82 17.59 8.23 2.20
C GLU A 82 16.80 9.38 2.81
N THR A 83 16.09 10.17 2.00
CA THR A 83 15.20 11.23 2.48
C THR A 83 14.13 10.68 3.44
N THR A 84 13.51 9.56 3.10
CA THR A 84 12.53 8.88 3.95
C THR A 84 13.13 8.51 5.32
N ALA A 85 14.35 7.97 5.34
CA ALA A 85 15.05 7.61 6.57
C ALA A 85 15.37 8.84 7.44
N GLU A 86 15.74 9.96 6.83
CA GLU A 86 15.99 11.22 7.55
C GLU A 86 14.70 11.80 8.17
N ILE A 87 13.58 11.74 7.43
CA ILE A 87 12.27 12.15 7.95
C ILE A 87 11.89 11.29 9.17
N LEU A 88 11.98 9.96 9.06
CA LEU A 88 11.69 9.04 10.17
C LEU A 88 12.56 9.29 11.39
N LYS A 89 13.84 9.58 11.18
CA LYS A 89 14.77 9.95 12.27
C LYS A 89 14.35 11.26 12.95
N SER A 90 13.92 12.24 12.18
CA SER A 90 13.42 13.51 12.69
C SER A 90 12.13 13.33 13.48
N MET A 91 11.19 12.51 12.97
CA MET A 91 9.95 12.15 13.68
C MET A 91 10.25 11.45 15.01
N ALA A 92 11.16 10.47 15.03
CA ALA A 92 11.57 9.78 16.27
C ALA A 92 12.17 10.76 17.29
N GLY A 93 12.96 11.73 16.84
CA GLY A 93 13.50 12.81 17.69
C GLY A 93 12.40 13.67 18.31
N LEU A 94 11.42 14.09 17.51
CA LEU A 94 10.27 14.87 18.01
C LEU A 94 9.38 14.07 18.96
N CYS A 95 9.15 12.78 18.70
CA CYS A 95 8.43 11.92 19.63
C CYS A 95 9.14 11.79 20.97
N THR A 96 10.46 11.63 20.96
CA THR A 96 11.25 11.59 22.19
C THR A 96 11.19 12.94 22.93
N GLN A 97 11.22 14.04 22.22
CA GLN A 97 11.09 15.37 22.78
C GLN A 97 9.70 15.60 23.39
N GLY A 98 8.63 15.20 22.68
CA GLY A 98 7.25 15.32 23.17
C GLY A 98 6.92 14.43 24.37
N ALA A 99 7.66 13.33 24.59
CA ALA A 99 7.49 12.43 25.72
C ALA A 99 8.05 13.00 27.06
N VAL A 100 8.74 14.14 27.04
CA VAL A 100 9.32 14.74 28.24
C VAL A 100 8.23 15.43 29.07
N LYS A 101 8.04 15.00 30.31
CA LYS A 101 6.98 15.49 31.22
C LYS A 101 7.00 17.01 31.56
N VAL A 102 8.03 17.75 31.11
CA VAL A 102 8.20 19.19 31.40
C VAL A 102 7.48 20.08 30.39
N PHE A 103 6.97 19.50 29.28
CA PHE A 103 6.28 20.26 28.24
C PHE A 103 4.85 20.65 28.68
N ASP A 104 4.57 21.95 28.57
CA ASP A 104 3.21 22.48 28.68
C ASP A 104 2.38 22.08 27.43
N ALA A 105 1.04 22.09 27.57
CA ALA A 105 0.11 21.73 26.49
C ALA A 105 0.37 22.50 25.18
N SER A 106 0.80 23.77 25.27
CA SER A 106 1.15 24.56 24.09
C SER A 106 2.41 24.04 23.36
N ASN A 107 3.40 23.55 24.08
CA ASN A 107 4.61 22.99 23.52
C ASN A 107 4.33 21.63 22.87
N VAL A 108 3.49 20.81 23.49
CA VAL A 108 3.04 19.54 22.91
C VAL A 108 2.27 19.78 21.60
N SER A 109 1.42 20.80 21.55
CA SER A 109 0.68 21.17 20.34
C SER A 109 1.64 21.54 19.19
N ILE A 110 2.73 22.26 19.46
CA ILE A 110 3.74 22.61 18.46
C ILE A 110 4.44 21.35 17.92
N VAL A 111 4.81 20.42 18.82
CA VAL A 111 5.44 19.15 18.41
C VAL A 111 4.49 18.31 17.55
N VAL A 112 3.21 18.25 17.91
CA VAL A 112 2.20 17.56 17.13
C VAL A 112 2.05 18.16 15.73
N GLU A 113 2.06 19.49 15.62
CA GLU A 113 1.98 20.17 14.32
C GLU A 113 3.21 19.87 13.45
N GLN A 114 4.40 19.89 14.04
CA GLN A 114 5.63 19.50 13.33
C GLN A 114 5.60 18.03 12.88
N LEU A 115 5.04 17.13 13.68
CA LEU A 115 4.87 15.72 13.30
C LEU A 115 3.88 15.57 12.14
N LYS A 116 2.82 16.37 12.08
CA LYS A 116 1.89 16.38 10.95
C LYS A 116 2.57 16.83 9.66
N GLU A 117 3.37 17.89 9.71
CA GLU A 117 4.13 18.37 8.54
C GLU A 117 5.12 17.31 8.04
N LEU A 118 5.86 16.66 8.95
CA LEU A 118 6.77 15.58 8.59
C LEU A 118 6.03 14.35 8.03
N LYS A 119 4.83 14.05 8.54
CA LYS A 119 3.96 13.01 7.97
C LYS A 119 3.60 13.34 6.53
N ASP A 120 3.20 14.57 6.25
CA ASP A 120 2.83 14.99 4.89
C ASP A 120 4.04 14.98 3.95
N GLU A 121 5.23 15.34 4.43
CA GLU A 121 6.48 15.21 3.70
C GLU A 121 6.82 13.74 3.41
N PHE A 122 6.67 12.84 4.39
CA PHE A 122 6.86 11.41 4.23
C PHE A 122 5.97 10.83 3.11
N TYR A 123 4.70 11.16 3.10
CA TYR A 123 3.79 10.72 2.04
C TYR A 123 4.13 11.36 0.70
N SER A 124 4.58 12.60 0.67
CA SER A 124 5.03 13.28 -0.54
C SER A 124 6.26 12.63 -1.16
N THR A 125 7.19 12.14 -0.33
CA THR A 125 8.37 11.40 -0.80
C THR A 125 7.97 10.09 -1.51
N GLY A 126 6.84 9.50 -1.14
CA GLY A 126 6.28 8.34 -1.84
C GLY A 126 5.81 8.62 -3.27
N ASN A 127 5.62 9.89 -3.64
CA ASN A 127 5.20 10.31 -4.98
C ASN A 127 6.37 10.59 -5.95
N VAL A 128 7.60 10.21 -5.57
CA VAL A 128 8.76 10.41 -6.45
C VAL A 128 8.58 9.62 -7.74
N ASP A 129 8.76 10.31 -8.88
CA ASP A 129 8.66 9.73 -10.20
C ASP A 129 10.01 9.78 -10.96
N TYR A 130 10.17 8.84 -11.87
CA TYR A 130 11.24 8.84 -12.86
C TYR A 130 10.67 8.63 -14.26
N ALA A 131 10.88 9.61 -15.13
CA ALA A 131 10.37 9.62 -16.50
C ALA A 131 8.84 9.39 -16.60
N GLY A 132 8.07 9.96 -15.68
CA GLY A 132 6.61 9.83 -15.61
C GLY A 132 6.11 8.51 -15.05
N ARG A 133 6.98 7.75 -14.38
CA ARG A 133 6.62 6.52 -13.67
C ARG A 133 6.89 6.68 -12.20
N TYR A 134 5.86 6.47 -11.38
CA TYR A 134 6.00 6.47 -9.93
C TYR A 134 6.69 5.20 -9.44
N MET A 135 7.61 5.35 -8.49
CA MET A 135 8.50 4.26 -8.06
C MET A 135 7.89 3.34 -7.02
N PHE A 136 7.09 3.88 -6.11
CA PHE A 136 6.57 3.17 -4.94
C PHE A 136 5.14 2.65 -5.13
N THR A 137 4.64 2.63 -6.36
CA THR A 137 3.26 2.26 -6.69
C THR A 137 3.09 0.84 -7.23
N GLY A 138 4.14 0.02 -7.18
CA GLY A 138 4.12 -1.35 -7.65
C GLY A 138 3.88 -1.47 -9.15
N TYR A 139 2.83 -2.18 -9.55
CA TYR A 139 2.50 -2.38 -10.97
C TYR A 139 1.81 -1.17 -11.63
N ARG A 140 1.20 -0.30 -10.85
CA ARG A 140 0.49 0.90 -11.32
C ARG A 140 1.39 2.13 -11.29
N THR A 141 2.37 2.16 -12.16
CA THR A 141 3.35 3.26 -12.23
C THR A 141 2.81 4.53 -12.89
N ASP A 142 1.59 4.52 -13.39
CA ASP A 142 0.91 5.61 -14.08
C ASP A 142 0.21 6.60 -13.13
N THR A 143 -0.01 6.20 -11.89
CA THR A 143 -0.72 7.01 -10.89
C THR A 143 0.14 7.25 -9.66
N SER A 144 0.01 8.43 -9.03
CA SER A 144 0.72 8.76 -7.79
C SER A 144 0.32 7.84 -6.64
N LEU A 145 1.23 7.64 -5.70
CA LEU A 145 0.97 6.85 -4.49
C LEU A 145 -0.14 7.45 -3.64
N THR A 146 -0.12 8.77 -3.48
CA THR A 146 -1.11 9.51 -2.68
C THR A 146 -1.98 10.39 -3.56
N PHE A 147 -3.12 10.82 -3.03
CA PHE A 147 -3.95 11.85 -3.67
C PHE A 147 -3.20 13.18 -3.64
N ILE A 148 -3.05 13.81 -4.80
CA ILE A 148 -2.35 15.10 -4.95
C ILE A 148 -3.25 16.26 -4.53
N GLU A 149 -4.58 16.05 -4.60
CA GLU A 149 -5.61 17.04 -4.30
C GLU A 149 -6.64 16.45 -3.31
N ASN A 150 -7.33 17.32 -2.57
CA ASN A 150 -8.50 16.92 -1.81
C ASN A 150 -9.60 16.51 -2.78
N LEU A 151 -10.20 15.34 -2.57
CA LEU A 151 -11.37 14.95 -3.34
C LEU A 151 -12.64 15.54 -2.73
N PRO A 152 -13.64 15.87 -3.56
CA PRO A 152 -14.90 16.38 -3.08
C PRO A 152 -15.68 15.30 -2.32
N GLU A 153 -16.35 15.68 -1.24
CA GLU A 153 -17.21 14.79 -0.44
C GLU A 153 -18.63 14.68 -1.03
N ASN A 154 -18.96 15.50 -2.03
CA ASN A 154 -20.26 15.48 -2.65
C ASN A 154 -20.38 14.32 -3.66
N PRO A 155 -21.29 13.36 -3.47
CA PRO A 155 -21.46 12.23 -4.38
C PRO A 155 -21.86 12.60 -5.81
N ASN A 156 -22.37 13.81 -6.05
CA ASN A 156 -22.73 14.29 -7.39
C ASN A 156 -21.55 14.91 -8.15
N ASP A 157 -20.40 15.06 -7.51
CA ASP A 157 -19.20 15.59 -8.17
C ASP A 157 -18.51 14.48 -8.99
N PRO A 158 -18.13 14.73 -10.25
CA PRO A 158 -17.41 13.73 -11.06
C PRO A 158 -16.08 13.26 -10.47
N ALA A 159 -15.46 14.06 -9.61
CA ALA A 159 -14.22 13.73 -8.94
C ALA A 159 -14.42 12.97 -7.61
N TYR A 160 -15.66 12.83 -7.13
CA TYR A 160 -15.98 12.02 -5.94
C TYR A 160 -15.52 10.58 -6.13
N ARG A 161 -14.94 9.99 -5.10
CA ARG A 161 -14.53 8.59 -5.12
C ARG A 161 -14.91 7.91 -3.82
N LYS A 162 -15.53 6.75 -3.96
CA LYS A 162 -15.88 5.87 -2.85
C LYS A 162 -15.28 4.49 -3.08
N TYR A 163 -14.51 4.03 -2.11
CA TYR A 163 -13.88 2.71 -2.18
C TYR A 163 -14.39 1.80 -1.06
N SER A 164 -14.60 0.54 -1.42
CA SER A 164 -14.67 -0.56 -0.46
C SER A 164 -13.26 -1.16 -0.35
N ILE A 165 -12.71 -1.18 0.85
CA ILE A 165 -11.32 -1.54 1.13
C ILE A 165 -11.33 -2.78 2.01
N THR A 166 -10.53 -3.78 1.65
CA THR A 166 -10.31 -4.97 2.47
C THR A 166 -8.86 -4.97 2.94
N GLU A 167 -8.67 -4.84 4.24
CA GLU A 167 -7.37 -5.01 4.88
C GLU A 167 -7.17 -6.44 5.33
N GLN A 168 -5.96 -6.93 5.15
CA GLN A 168 -5.51 -8.26 5.57
C GLN A 168 -4.55 -8.09 6.73
N LEU A 169 -4.94 -8.59 7.89
CA LEU A 169 -4.24 -8.43 9.15
C LEU A 169 -3.94 -9.81 9.77
N ASP A 170 -2.89 -9.88 10.54
CA ASP A 170 -2.59 -11.04 11.36
C ASP A 170 -3.09 -10.83 12.80
N ALA A 171 -3.16 -11.89 13.59
CA ALA A 171 -3.53 -11.81 15.01
C ALA A 171 -2.60 -10.88 15.82
N SER A 172 -1.35 -10.67 15.34
CA SER A 172 -0.39 -9.72 15.93
C SER A 172 -0.74 -8.26 15.73
N ALA A 173 -1.72 -7.95 14.86
CA ALA A 173 -2.20 -6.58 14.63
C ALA A 173 -3.11 -6.05 15.77
N VAL A 174 -3.44 -6.90 16.75
CA VAL A 174 -4.20 -6.50 17.93
C VAL A 174 -3.24 -5.94 18.97
N ASP A 175 -3.32 -4.65 19.21
CA ASP A 175 -2.58 -3.94 20.24
C ASP A 175 -3.34 -4.00 21.57
N VAL A 176 -2.61 -4.08 22.69
CA VAL A 176 -3.17 -3.92 24.04
C VAL A 176 -2.86 -2.51 24.51
N VAL A 177 -3.90 -1.75 24.83
CA VAL A 177 -3.79 -0.38 25.34
C VAL A 177 -4.36 -0.33 26.74
N ASN A 178 -3.54 0.14 27.67
CA ASN A 178 -4.00 0.36 29.04
C ASN A 178 -4.80 1.66 29.10
N TYR A 179 -6.06 1.54 29.47
CA TYR A 179 -6.99 2.65 29.67
C TYR A 179 -7.19 2.88 31.16
N THR A 180 -6.76 4.05 31.64
CA THR A 180 -6.95 4.48 33.01
C THR A 180 -8.21 5.33 33.09
N ASN A 181 -9.24 4.78 33.72
CA ASN A 181 -10.43 5.56 34.05
C ASN A 181 -10.26 6.12 35.47
N ILE A 182 -10.33 7.43 35.57
CA ILE A 182 -10.39 8.13 36.84
C ILE A 182 -11.89 8.35 37.13
N GLY A 183 -12.50 7.33 37.71
CA GLY A 183 -13.90 7.39 38.15
C GLY A 183 -14.07 8.47 39.17
N ASP A 184 -15.20 9.07 39.11
CA ASP A 184 -15.80 10.06 40.03
C ASP A 184 -14.88 10.82 41.00
N LEU A 185 -14.07 11.73 40.48
CA LEU A 185 -13.45 12.76 41.31
C LEU A 185 -14.50 13.69 41.99
N LYS A 186 -15.74 13.55 41.64
CA LYS A 186 -16.86 14.34 42.21
C LYS A 186 -17.13 14.05 43.69
N GLY A 187 -16.72 12.90 44.21
CA GLY A 187 -16.85 12.53 45.62
C GLY A 187 -15.65 12.90 46.50
N THR A 188 -14.48 13.15 45.93
CA THR A 188 -13.27 13.51 46.66
C THR A 188 -13.12 15.00 46.80
N THR A 189 -14.09 15.68 47.34
CA THR A 189 -13.87 17.02 47.83
C THR A 189 -13.16 16.93 49.19
N LYS A 190 -12.09 17.69 49.34
CA LYS A 190 -11.34 17.88 50.58
C LYS A 190 -12.20 18.23 51.79
N ASP A 191 -13.48 18.53 51.55
CA ASP A 191 -14.48 18.94 52.51
C ASP A 191 -15.20 17.76 53.17
N THR A 192 -14.95 16.49 52.77
CA THR A 192 -15.56 15.31 53.39
C THR A 192 -14.70 14.66 54.48
N TYR A 193 -13.52 15.22 54.74
CA TYR A 193 -12.76 14.82 55.94
C TYR A 193 -13.41 15.33 57.19
N ASP A 194 -13.99 14.44 57.95
CA ASP A 194 -14.48 14.74 59.30
C ASP A 194 -13.38 14.44 60.32
N PRO A 195 -12.73 15.49 60.89
CA PRO A 195 -11.65 15.31 61.85
C PRO A 195 -12.11 14.70 63.16
N THR A 196 -13.43 14.61 63.41
CA THR A 196 -14.00 14.02 64.60
C THR A 196 -14.25 12.52 64.52
N THR A 197 -14.51 12.00 63.32
CA THR A 197 -14.79 10.59 63.07
C THR A 197 -13.61 9.81 62.48
N GLY A 198 -12.59 10.52 62.03
CA GLY A 198 -11.46 9.90 61.34
C GLY A 198 -11.88 9.13 60.08
N ALA A 199 -12.98 9.53 59.45
CA ALA A 199 -13.43 8.93 58.22
C ALA A 199 -12.31 9.05 57.18
N ALA A 200 -11.92 7.95 56.63
CA ALA A 200 -10.93 7.88 55.58
C ALA A 200 -11.39 8.73 54.39
N GLU A 201 -10.47 9.52 53.82
CA GLU A 201 -10.70 10.10 52.51
C GLU A 201 -11.11 8.98 51.56
N GLU A 202 -12.24 9.11 50.86
CA GLU A 202 -12.55 8.19 49.79
C GLU A 202 -11.44 8.33 48.76
N GLU A 203 -10.66 7.27 48.59
CA GLU A 203 -9.64 7.22 47.54
C GLU A 203 -10.37 7.33 46.19
N ALA A 204 -9.82 8.16 45.32
CA ALA A 204 -10.30 8.23 43.93
C ALA A 204 -10.30 6.84 43.34
N ASP A 205 -11.41 6.39 42.79
CA ASP A 205 -11.55 5.10 42.16
C ASP A 205 -10.81 5.17 40.79
N ILE A 206 -9.54 4.80 40.83
CA ILE A 206 -8.70 4.73 39.63
C ILE A 206 -8.67 3.28 39.17
N THR A 207 -9.36 3.01 38.09
CA THR A 207 -9.34 1.67 37.46
C THR A 207 -8.46 1.69 36.22
N ASN A 208 -7.55 0.74 36.16
CA ASN A 208 -6.74 0.45 34.99
C ASN A 208 -7.31 -0.77 34.28
N ASN A 209 -7.72 -0.58 33.03
CA ASN A 209 -8.28 -1.65 32.22
C ASN A 209 -7.50 -1.77 30.92
N ASP A 210 -7.29 -2.99 30.46
CA ASP A 210 -6.71 -3.26 29.16
C ASP A 210 -7.83 -3.28 28.10
N ILE A 211 -7.65 -2.49 27.06
CA ILE A 211 -8.51 -2.47 25.88
C ILE A 211 -7.72 -3.02 24.70
N TYR A 212 -8.29 -3.96 24.00
CA TYR A 212 -7.73 -4.51 22.79
C TYR A 212 -8.13 -3.65 21.60
N ARG A 213 -7.19 -3.36 20.70
CA ARG A 213 -7.38 -2.44 19.60
C ARG A 213 -6.77 -2.96 18.32
N ILE A 214 -7.52 -2.88 17.23
CA ILE A 214 -6.99 -2.96 15.86
C ILE A 214 -7.02 -1.55 15.28
N ARG A 215 -5.89 -1.10 14.75
CA ARG A 215 -5.82 0.16 14.04
C ARG A 215 -5.85 -0.12 12.54
N LEU A 216 -6.87 0.43 11.87
CA LEU A 216 -7.00 0.37 10.43
C LEU A 216 -6.08 1.39 9.76
N SER A 217 -5.74 1.15 8.50
CA SER A 217 -4.78 1.98 7.76
C SER A 217 -5.32 3.36 7.40
N TYR A 218 -6.63 3.52 7.40
CA TYR A 218 -7.30 4.78 7.08
C TYR A 218 -8.13 5.31 8.23
N ASP A 219 -8.13 6.63 8.36
CA ASP A 219 -9.04 7.42 9.18
C ASP A 219 -10.30 7.84 8.38
N ASN A 220 -11.26 8.48 9.05
CA ASN A 220 -12.50 9.00 8.46
C ASN A 220 -13.23 7.94 7.62
N ILE A 221 -13.44 6.78 8.23
CA ILE A 221 -14.13 5.64 7.62
C ILE A 221 -15.62 5.95 7.52
N LYS A 222 -16.24 5.58 6.39
CA LYS A 222 -17.68 5.68 6.23
C LYS A 222 -18.36 4.55 6.96
N ALA A 223 -18.75 4.80 8.18
CA ALA A 223 -19.48 3.84 8.98
C ALA A 223 -20.63 4.51 9.73
N ASP A 224 -21.77 3.85 9.72
CA ASP A 224 -22.97 4.19 10.49
C ASP A 224 -23.68 2.91 10.92
N ASP A 225 -24.78 3.01 11.62
CA ASP A 225 -25.52 1.83 12.10
C ASP A 225 -26.02 0.91 10.97
N THR A 226 -26.12 1.40 9.73
CA THR A 226 -26.54 0.63 8.55
C THR A 226 -25.37 0.12 7.72
N ASN A 227 -24.20 0.79 7.79
CA ASN A 227 -23.03 0.51 7.00
C ASN A 227 -21.83 0.23 7.91
N LYS A 228 -21.86 -0.92 8.56
CA LYS A 228 -20.83 -1.36 9.49
C LYS A 228 -19.73 -2.14 8.77
N PRO A 229 -18.48 -2.14 9.26
CA PRO A 229 -17.44 -2.99 8.71
C PRO A 229 -17.79 -4.48 8.86
N THR A 230 -17.28 -5.29 7.96
CA THR A 230 -17.35 -6.75 8.08
C THR A 230 -15.98 -7.29 8.45
N ILE A 231 -15.93 -8.14 9.49
CA ILE A 231 -14.69 -8.72 10.00
C ILE A 231 -14.78 -10.22 9.85
N THR A 232 -13.93 -10.76 8.98
CA THR A 232 -13.91 -12.18 8.63
C THR A 232 -12.53 -12.77 8.88
N THR A 233 -12.44 -14.08 8.92
CA THR A 233 -11.18 -14.83 8.96
C THR A 233 -11.08 -15.75 7.76
N VAL A 234 -9.84 -15.93 7.31
CA VAL A 234 -9.48 -16.87 6.24
C VAL A 234 -8.25 -17.64 6.69
N ILE A 235 -8.22 -18.92 6.43
CA ILE A 235 -7.03 -19.75 6.65
C ILE A 235 -6.09 -19.52 5.45
N LYS A 236 -4.83 -19.12 5.71
CA LYS A 236 -3.86 -18.75 4.67
C LYS A 236 -3.56 -19.90 3.71
N SER A 237 -3.39 -21.11 4.24
CA SER A 237 -3.19 -22.32 3.43
C SER A 237 -4.38 -22.61 2.50
N ASP A 238 -5.61 -22.51 2.99
CA ASP A 238 -6.82 -22.71 2.19
C ASP A 238 -7.00 -21.62 1.15
N ARG A 239 -6.66 -20.36 1.49
CA ARG A 239 -6.64 -19.24 0.54
C ARG A 239 -5.68 -19.51 -0.61
N ASP A 240 -4.45 -19.92 -0.30
CA ASP A 240 -3.42 -20.15 -1.30
C ASP A 240 -3.80 -21.30 -2.25
N ASP A 241 -4.44 -22.34 -1.72
CA ASP A 241 -4.95 -23.45 -2.54
C ASP A 241 -6.19 -23.04 -3.37
N SER A 242 -7.05 -22.21 -2.82
CA SER A 242 -8.19 -21.63 -3.55
C SER A 242 -7.72 -20.77 -4.73
N ILE A 243 -6.72 -19.92 -4.53
CA ILE A 243 -6.11 -19.10 -5.58
C ILE A 243 -5.52 -19.97 -6.69
N LYS A 244 -4.77 -21.02 -6.33
CA LYS A 244 -4.22 -21.97 -7.31
C LYS A 244 -5.30 -22.67 -8.14
N ASN A 245 -6.44 -22.93 -7.52
CA ASN A 245 -7.59 -23.61 -8.16
C ASN A 245 -8.56 -22.64 -8.86
N GLY A 246 -8.31 -21.32 -8.78
CA GLY A 246 -9.17 -20.30 -9.38
C GLY A 246 -10.53 -20.17 -8.68
N THR A 247 -10.63 -20.53 -7.40
CA THR A 247 -11.84 -20.41 -6.57
C THR A 247 -11.67 -19.30 -5.54
N ALA A 248 -12.78 -18.74 -5.06
CA ALA A 248 -12.74 -17.79 -3.96
C ALA A 248 -12.42 -18.52 -2.64
N PRO A 249 -11.58 -17.94 -1.75
CA PRO A 249 -11.34 -18.52 -0.43
C PRO A 249 -12.60 -18.49 0.43
N VAL A 250 -12.69 -19.46 1.34
CA VAL A 250 -13.80 -19.52 2.31
C VAL A 250 -13.54 -18.51 3.42
N GLU A 251 -14.49 -17.58 3.60
CA GLU A 251 -14.45 -16.59 4.65
C GLU A 251 -15.43 -16.94 5.78
N ASN A 252 -14.94 -16.91 7.01
CA ASN A 252 -15.76 -17.14 8.20
C ASN A 252 -15.95 -15.82 8.95
N THR A 253 -17.17 -15.47 9.34
CA THR A 253 -17.43 -14.28 10.13
C THR A 253 -16.77 -14.38 11.50
N LEU A 254 -15.86 -13.46 11.81
CA LEU A 254 -15.20 -13.36 13.11
C LEU A 254 -16.06 -12.58 14.11
N ILE A 255 -16.43 -11.36 13.72
CA ILE A 255 -17.33 -10.50 14.51
C ILE A 255 -18.55 -10.20 13.62
N ALA A 256 -19.74 -10.48 14.14
CA ALA A 256 -20.96 -10.17 13.42
C ALA A 256 -21.16 -8.62 13.38
N PRO A 257 -21.65 -8.05 12.27
CA PRO A 257 -21.90 -6.61 12.21
C PRO A 257 -22.87 -6.11 13.29
N GLY A 258 -23.74 -6.99 13.84
CA GLY A 258 -24.61 -6.68 14.97
C GLY A 258 -23.86 -6.39 16.26
N ASP A 259 -22.71 -7.03 16.46
CA ASP A 259 -21.87 -6.93 17.66
C ASP A 259 -20.84 -5.78 17.55
N ILE A 260 -20.88 -5.01 16.46
CA ILE A 260 -20.04 -3.83 16.27
C ILE A 260 -20.91 -2.59 16.49
N LYS A 261 -20.50 -1.75 17.44
CA LYS A 261 -21.10 -0.43 17.67
C LYS A 261 -20.24 0.63 16.99
N VAL A 262 -20.87 1.64 16.41
CA VAL A 262 -20.17 2.81 15.85
C VAL A 262 -20.34 3.97 16.81
N ILE A 263 -19.23 4.49 17.36
CA ILE A 263 -19.22 5.61 18.29
C ILE A 263 -18.17 6.61 17.80
N SER A 264 -18.58 7.88 17.69
CA SER A 264 -17.68 8.97 17.32
C SER A 264 -16.66 9.24 18.42
N SER A 265 -15.44 9.61 18.02
CA SER A 265 -14.36 10.01 18.96
C SER A 265 -14.70 11.23 19.81
N THR A 266 -15.71 12.01 19.40
CA THR A 266 -16.17 13.20 20.11
C THR A 266 -17.20 12.92 21.19
N VAL A 267 -17.69 11.68 21.28
CA VAL A 267 -18.67 11.29 22.30
C VAL A 267 -17.96 11.05 23.62
N GLU A 268 -18.31 11.84 24.61
CA GLU A 268 -17.86 11.68 26.00
C GLU A 268 -18.91 10.93 26.81
N THR A 269 -18.47 10.29 27.89
CA THR A 269 -19.37 9.62 28.81
C THR A 269 -20.10 10.67 29.66
N ASP A 270 -21.43 10.72 29.53
CA ASP A 270 -22.30 11.53 30.36
C ASP A 270 -23.53 10.71 30.81
N THR A 271 -23.50 10.29 32.04
CA THR A 271 -24.59 9.51 32.66
C THR A 271 -25.82 10.34 32.93
N ASN A 272 -25.72 11.67 32.93
CA ASN A 272 -26.84 12.61 33.16
C ASN A 272 -27.51 13.05 31.85
N ALA A 273 -26.91 12.75 30.70
CA ALA A 273 -27.51 13.02 29.39
C ALA A 273 -28.81 12.19 29.20
N THR A 274 -29.71 12.68 28.38
CA THR A 274 -30.93 11.95 28.06
C THR A 274 -31.05 11.79 26.54
N PRO A 275 -30.76 10.60 25.96
CA PRO A 275 -30.27 9.37 26.63
C PRO A 275 -28.84 9.50 27.13
N PRO A 276 -28.40 8.69 28.10
CA PRO A 276 -27.02 8.64 28.54
C PRO A 276 -26.06 8.30 27.39
N THR A 277 -24.93 8.99 27.34
CA THR A 277 -23.89 8.76 26.36
C THR A 277 -22.67 8.07 26.99
N MET A 278 -21.97 7.26 26.23
CA MET A 278 -20.72 6.60 26.66
C MET A 278 -19.66 6.83 25.62
N SER A 279 -18.43 7.10 26.08
CA SER A 279 -17.26 7.10 25.19
C SER A 279 -17.04 5.70 24.61
N ALA A 280 -16.31 5.62 23.50
CA ALA A 280 -16.01 4.32 22.86
C ALA A 280 -15.29 3.36 23.82
N GLN A 281 -14.38 3.90 24.65
CA GLN A 281 -13.60 3.14 25.62
C GLN A 281 -14.48 2.61 26.75
N ASP A 282 -15.30 3.46 27.34
CA ASP A 282 -16.18 3.06 28.43
C ASP A 282 -17.26 2.07 27.95
N TYR A 283 -17.72 2.23 26.70
CA TYR A 283 -18.67 1.29 26.12
C TYR A 283 -18.07 -0.12 26.00
N VAL A 284 -16.84 -0.25 25.49
CA VAL A 284 -16.16 -1.56 25.36
C VAL A 284 -15.92 -2.19 26.72
N LEU A 285 -15.58 -1.40 27.73
CA LEU A 285 -15.40 -1.91 29.10
C LEU A 285 -16.71 -2.41 29.71
N ALA A 286 -17.80 -1.71 29.42
CA ALA A 286 -19.14 -2.12 29.87
C ALA A 286 -19.70 -3.33 29.10
N ASN A 287 -19.26 -3.55 27.85
CA ASN A 287 -19.73 -4.59 26.94
C ASN A 287 -18.58 -5.46 26.42
N PRO A 288 -18.02 -6.35 27.26
CA PRO A 288 -16.78 -7.08 26.95
C PRO A 288 -16.91 -8.08 25.78
N ASN A 289 -18.13 -8.40 25.33
CA ASN A 289 -18.41 -9.28 24.18
C ASN A 289 -18.64 -8.54 22.87
N GLU A 290 -18.57 -7.22 22.87
CA GLU A 290 -18.83 -6.37 21.70
C GLU A 290 -17.55 -5.67 21.23
N ALA A 291 -17.59 -5.10 20.03
CA ALA A 291 -16.55 -4.26 19.48
C ALA A 291 -17.10 -2.86 19.17
N VAL A 292 -16.24 -1.86 19.23
CA VAL A 292 -16.57 -0.48 18.87
C VAL A 292 -15.65 0.01 17.77
N LEU A 293 -16.23 0.53 16.70
CA LEU A 293 -15.50 1.26 15.66
C LEU A 293 -15.59 2.76 15.95
N ILE A 294 -14.43 3.42 15.94
CA ILE A 294 -14.31 4.87 15.95
C ILE A 294 -13.99 5.33 14.52
N PRO A 295 -14.95 5.84 13.76
CA PRO A 295 -14.76 6.11 12.34
C PRO A 295 -13.67 7.16 12.05
N GLU A 296 -13.58 8.19 12.88
CA GLU A 296 -12.68 9.33 12.67
C GLU A 296 -11.19 8.94 12.79
N THR A 297 -10.87 7.98 13.67
CA THR A 297 -9.49 7.52 13.90
C THR A 297 -9.17 6.21 13.19
N GLY A 298 -10.20 5.49 12.71
CA GLY A 298 -10.03 4.16 12.12
C GLY A 298 -9.65 3.11 13.17
N GLU A 299 -10.01 3.30 14.43
CA GLU A 299 -9.74 2.36 15.51
C GLU A 299 -10.93 1.45 15.77
N LEU A 300 -10.65 0.16 15.79
CA LEU A 300 -11.59 -0.88 16.20
C LEU A 300 -11.20 -1.37 17.60
N LEU A 301 -11.98 -0.98 18.60
CA LEU A 301 -11.81 -1.44 19.98
C LEU A 301 -12.55 -2.77 20.17
N ILE A 302 -11.93 -3.71 20.86
CA ILE A 302 -12.43 -5.09 21.04
C ILE A 302 -12.57 -5.34 22.52
N GLY A 303 -13.73 -5.84 22.93
CA GLY A 303 -13.99 -6.21 24.33
C GLY A 303 -13.14 -7.40 24.78
N ALA A 304 -12.84 -7.45 26.07
CA ALA A 304 -11.92 -8.43 26.65
C ALA A 304 -12.38 -9.89 26.44
N ASP A 305 -13.67 -10.16 26.62
CA ASP A 305 -14.23 -11.50 26.41
C ASP A 305 -14.24 -11.89 24.93
N LEU A 306 -14.54 -10.93 24.06
CA LEU A 306 -14.50 -11.13 22.61
C LEU A 306 -13.07 -11.44 22.15
N TYR A 307 -12.07 -10.72 22.68
CA TYR A 307 -10.67 -10.98 22.42
C TYR A 307 -10.23 -12.38 22.88
N ALA A 308 -10.52 -12.73 24.13
CA ALA A 308 -10.15 -14.02 24.69
C ALA A 308 -10.77 -15.20 23.91
N ASN A 309 -12.03 -15.06 23.49
CA ASN A 309 -12.77 -16.14 22.83
C ASN A 309 -12.45 -16.26 21.34
N LYS A 310 -12.09 -15.18 20.66
CA LYS A 310 -11.99 -15.15 19.19
C LYS A 310 -10.58 -14.92 18.67
N PHE A 311 -9.80 -14.05 19.31
CA PHE A 311 -8.47 -13.64 18.82
C PHE A 311 -7.34 -14.41 19.48
N GLN A 312 -7.40 -14.60 20.79
CA GLN A 312 -6.35 -15.31 21.53
C GLN A 312 -6.20 -16.78 21.12
N THR A 313 -7.27 -17.36 20.60
CA THR A 313 -7.30 -18.77 20.16
C THR A 313 -6.97 -18.97 18.68
N MET A 314 -6.61 -17.88 17.96
CA MET A 314 -6.28 -17.96 16.54
C MET A 314 -4.94 -18.63 16.31
N ASP A 315 -4.90 -19.49 15.30
CA ASP A 315 -3.66 -20.04 14.78
C ASP A 315 -2.89 -19.01 13.95
N ALA A 316 -1.57 -19.16 13.89
CA ALA A 316 -0.70 -18.30 13.05
C ALA A 316 -1.04 -18.36 11.54
N ASP A 317 -1.72 -19.43 11.11
CA ASP A 317 -2.21 -19.59 9.73
C ASP A 317 -3.53 -18.84 9.44
N THR A 318 -4.09 -18.17 10.47
CA THR A 318 -5.33 -17.40 10.32
C THR A 318 -5.03 -15.96 9.94
N GLU A 319 -5.69 -15.48 8.89
CA GLU A 319 -5.69 -14.08 8.43
C GLU A 319 -7.03 -13.44 8.79
N ILE A 320 -6.96 -12.26 9.37
CA ILE A 320 -8.12 -11.40 9.68
C ILE A 320 -8.34 -10.48 8.49
N ARG A 321 -9.55 -10.40 7.99
CA ARG A 321 -9.96 -9.47 6.94
C ARG A 321 -10.99 -8.48 7.49
N VAL A 322 -10.67 -7.21 7.37
CA VAL A 322 -11.58 -6.12 7.71
C VAL A 322 -11.97 -5.40 6.44
N ASN A 323 -13.25 -5.47 6.08
CA ASN A 323 -13.80 -4.74 4.94
C ASN A 323 -14.60 -3.54 5.43
N TYR A 324 -14.28 -2.37 4.93
CA TYR A 324 -14.95 -1.12 5.25
C TYR A 324 -14.98 -0.18 4.04
N GLN A 325 -15.77 0.90 4.14
CA GLN A 325 -15.93 1.88 3.08
C GLN A 325 -15.32 3.21 3.48
N LYS A 326 -14.74 3.93 2.49
CA LYS A 326 -14.23 5.29 2.68
C LYS A 326 -14.59 6.14 1.47
N ASP A 327 -15.09 7.36 1.73
CA ASP A 327 -15.50 8.33 0.72
C ASP A 327 -14.95 9.75 0.97
N SER A 328 -14.27 9.97 2.09
CA SER A 328 -13.60 11.23 2.42
C SER A 328 -12.09 11.07 2.19
N TRP A 329 -11.54 11.79 1.22
CA TRP A 329 -10.14 11.71 0.83
C TRP A 329 -9.49 13.06 0.86
N LYS A 330 -8.38 13.16 1.58
CA LYS A 330 -7.57 14.37 1.68
C LYS A 330 -6.31 14.25 0.83
N LYS A 331 -5.75 15.41 0.48
CA LYS A 331 -4.41 15.46 -0.11
C LYS A 331 -3.42 14.77 0.84
N GLY A 332 -2.59 13.88 0.30
CA GLY A 332 -1.65 13.08 1.09
C GLY A 332 -2.16 11.71 1.50
N ASP A 333 -3.48 11.45 1.47
CA ASP A 333 -3.99 10.11 1.72
C ASP A 333 -3.48 9.14 0.66
N MET A 334 -3.05 7.95 1.09
CA MET A 334 -2.59 6.91 0.18
C MET A 334 -3.76 6.37 -0.64
N ARG A 335 -3.53 6.13 -1.93
CA ARG A 335 -4.55 5.51 -2.79
C ARG A 335 -4.67 4.04 -2.47
N PRO A 336 -5.86 3.51 -2.14
CA PRO A 336 -6.02 2.12 -1.72
C PRO A 336 -5.64 1.11 -2.82
N GLN A 337 -5.76 1.51 -4.07
CA GLN A 337 -5.51 0.67 -5.25
C GLN A 337 -4.07 0.14 -5.37
N HIS A 338 -3.11 0.72 -4.64
CA HIS A 338 -1.70 0.33 -4.71
C HIS A 338 -1.34 -0.80 -3.73
N TYR A 339 -2.00 -0.84 -2.56
CA TYR A 339 -1.60 -1.74 -1.47
C TYR A 339 -2.72 -2.61 -0.92
N PHE A 340 -3.97 -2.26 -1.16
CA PHE A 340 -5.12 -2.96 -0.61
C PHE A 340 -5.96 -3.62 -1.69
N ALA A 341 -6.61 -4.71 -1.33
CA ALA A 341 -7.71 -5.21 -2.13
C ALA A 341 -8.87 -4.23 -2.00
N CYS A 342 -9.23 -3.55 -3.08
CA CYS A 342 -10.27 -2.54 -3.07
C CYS A 342 -11.11 -2.56 -4.34
N SER A 343 -12.38 -2.17 -4.20
CA SER A 343 -13.32 -1.94 -5.30
C SER A 343 -13.70 -0.47 -5.32
N ASP A 344 -13.71 0.13 -6.51
CA ASP A 344 -14.31 1.45 -6.71
C ASP A 344 -15.83 1.30 -6.80
N ILE A 345 -16.53 1.72 -5.77
CA ILE A 345 -17.99 1.66 -5.64
C ILE A 345 -18.65 3.04 -5.83
N THR A 346 -17.95 3.97 -6.46
CA THR A 346 -18.44 5.33 -6.73
C THR A 346 -19.68 5.31 -7.61
N ASP A 347 -19.69 4.46 -8.64
CA ASP A 347 -20.85 4.22 -9.50
C ASP A 347 -21.28 2.74 -9.33
N PRO A 348 -22.44 2.49 -8.67
CA PRO A 348 -22.92 1.13 -8.47
C PRO A 348 -23.15 0.33 -9.75
N ALA A 349 -23.30 1.02 -10.90
CA ALA A 349 -23.48 0.39 -12.21
C ALA A 349 -22.14 0.01 -12.88
N LYS A 350 -21.02 0.49 -12.36
CA LYS A 350 -19.67 0.32 -12.92
C LYS A 350 -18.66 -0.09 -11.85
N GLU A 351 -19.00 -1.03 -11.01
CA GLU A 351 -18.06 -1.54 -10.01
C GLU A 351 -16.78 -2.06 -10.72
N ILE A 352 -15.66 -1.36 -10.49
CA ILE A 352 -14.35 -1.76 -11.00
C ILE A 352 -13.58 -2.42 -9.86
N LYS A 353 -13.39 -3.73 -9.98
CA LYS A 353 -12.60 -4.55 -9.05
C LYS A 353 -11.13 -4.52 -9.42
#